data_3f24e39a5edbe44a6e03f428385a081c
#
_entry.id   3f24e39a5edbe44a6e03f428385a081c
#
_cell.length_a   1.000
_cell.length_b   1.000
_cell.length_c   1.000
_cell.angle_alpha   90.00
_cell.angle_beta   90.00
_cell.angle_gamma   90.00
#
_symmetry.space_group_name_H-M   'P 1'
#
loop_
_entity.id
_entity.type
_entity.pdbx_description
1 polymer ?
#
loop_
_entity_poly.entity_id
_entity_poly.type
_entity_poly.pdbx_seq_one_letter_code
_entity_poly.pdbx_strand_id
1 'polypeptide(L)'
;MALINEIEKLDEKERQQLFNDFIKLLNKKREYHEIPERIVCSACQVFVDERDGTLENGDYIIHEVYGLRHYDSFMNKQIKELEKMYKHALLDWEQGFLTNKGRFVGREEAMKIAKEQNQVIRLSGSLNSDILFSEDLY
;
A
#
# COMPACT_ATOMS: atom_id res chain seq x y z
N MET A 1 -30.97 -23.00 -17.89
CA MET A 1 -29.58 -23.07 -17.44
C MET A 1 -29.16 -24.52 -17.19
N ALA A 2 -28.39 -25.06 -18.13
CA ALA A 2 -27.98 -26.46 -18.12
C ALA A 2 -27.20 -26.87 -16.84
N LEU A 3 -26.30 -25.98 -16.34
CA LEU A 3 -25.47 -26.29 -15.19
C LEU A 3 -26.28 -26.45 -13.89
N ILE A 4 -27.28 -25.63 -13.66
CA ILE A 4 -28.14 -25.72 -12.48
C ILE A 4 -28.94 -27.02 -12.53
N ASN A 5 -29.47 -27.42 -13.68
CA ASN A 5 -30.20 -28.64 -13.85
C ASN A 5 -29.32 -29.89 -13.61
N GLU A 6 -28.05 -29.82 -14.00
CA GLU A 6 -27.12 -30.93 -13.74
C GLU A 6 -26.78 -31.04 -12.26
N ILE A 7 -26.60 -29.92 -11.54
CA ILE A 7 -26.36 -29.93 -10.11
C ILE A 7 -27.56 -30.47 -9.34
N GLU A 8 -28.77 -30.14 -9.73
CA GLU A 8 -30.01 -30.65 -9.11
C GLU A 8 -30.17 -32.15 -9.26
N LYS A 9 -29.60 -32.78 -10.27
CA LYS A 9 -29.61 -34.21 -10.47
C LYS A 9 -28.64 -35.00 -9.59
N LEU A 10 -27.70 -34.31 -8.96
CA LEU A 10 -26.71 -34.92 -8.08
C LEU A 10 -27.36 -35.27 -6.74
N ASP A 11 -26.94 -36.38 -6.12
CA ASP A 11 -27.32 -36.68 -4.74
C ASP A 11 -26.54 -35.76 -3.77
N GLU A 12 -26.89 -35.78 -2.51
CA GLU A 12 -26.28 -34.93 -1.50
C GLU A 12 -24.77 -35.15 -1.36
N LYS A 13 -24.34 -36.41 -1.46
CA LYS A 13 -22.93 -36.80 -1.36
C LYS A 13 -22.13 -36.26 -2.56
N GLU A 14 -22.66 -36.34 -3.76
CA GLU A 14 -22.07 -35.85 -4.98
C GLU A 14 -21.98 -34.33 -4.96
N ARG A 15 -23.00 -33.63 -4.47
CA ARG A 15 -23.00 -32.16 -4.30
C ARG A 15 -21.93 -31.73 -3.33
N GLN A 16 -21.78 -32.42 -2.22
CA GLN A 16 -20.75 -32.07 -1.22
C GLN A 16 -19.36 -32.30 -1.78
N GLN A 17 -19.14 -33.35 -2.56
CA GLN A 17 -17.86 -33.60 -3.21
C GLN A 17 -17.52 -32.48 -4.23
N LEU A 18 -18.49 -32.08 -5.04
CA LEU A 18 -18.34 -31.04 -6.00
C LEU A 18 -17.98 -29.69 -5.32
N PHE A 19 -18.67 -29.39 -4.23
CA PHE A 19 -18.37 -28.18 -3.44
C PHE A 19 -16.95 -28.21 -2.88
N ASN A 20 -16.52 -29.33 -2.31
CA ASN A 20 -15.17 -29.48 -1.77
C ASN A 20 -14.11 -29.30 -2.85
N ASP A 21 -14.31 -29.87 -4.03
CA ASP A 21 -13.40 -29.75 -5.17
C ASP A 21 -13.32 -28.31 -5.67
N PHE A 22 -14.45 -27.60 -5.69
CA PHE A 22 -14.51 -26.20 -6.06
C PHE A 22 -13.72 -25.31 -5.08
N ILE A 23 -13.87 -25.55 -3.78
CA ILE A 23 -13.13 -24.80 -2.75
C ILE A 23 -11.63 -25.06 -2.87
N LYS A 24 -11.20 -26.29 -3.10
CA LYS A 24 -9.79 -26.61 -3.35
C LYS A 24 -9.23 -25.86 -4.56
N LEU A 25 -10.01 -25.81 -5.64
CA LEU A 25 -9.60 -25.09 -6.85
C LEU A 25 -9.47 -23.58 -6.62
N LEU A 26 -10.40 -22.98 -5.88
CA LEU A 26 -10.31 -21.57 -5.52
C LEU A 26 -9.08 -21.26 -4.68
N ASN A 27 -8.80 -22.10 -3.68
CA ASN A 27 -7.63 -21.91 -2.83
C ASN A 27 -6.33 -22.05 -3.63
N LYS A 28 -6.25 -23.00 -4.55
CA LYS A 28 -5.11 -23.18 -5.44
C LYS A 28 -4.90 -21.95 -6.35
N LYS A 29 -5.99 -21.38 -6.89
CA LYS A 29 -5.92 -20.16 -7.69
C LYS A 29 -5.44 -18.96 -6.88
N ARG A 30 -5.84 -18.85 -5.62
CA ARG A 30 -5.35 -17.79 -4.72
C ARG A 30 -3.86 -17.89 -4.48
N GLU A 31 -3.32 -19.10 -4.29
CA GLU A 31 -1.87 -19.31 -4.14
C GLU A 31 -1.11 -18.92 -5.40
N TYR A 32 -1.64 -19.24 -6.59
CA TYR A 32 -1.01 -18.93 -7.87
C TYR A 32 -1.13 -17.48 -8.29
N HIS A 33 -2.17 -16.79 -7.84
CA HIS A 33 -2.51 -15.43 -8.27
C HIS A 33 -2.49 -14.43 -7.12
N GLU A 34 -1.71 -14.70 -6.08
CA GLU A 34 -1.44 -13.67 -5.08
C GLU A 34 -0.83 -12.47 -5.79
N ILE A 35 -1.50 -11.31 -5.70
CA ILE A 35 -1.03 -10.09 -6.34
C ILE A 35 0.24 -9.65 -5.63
N PRO A 36 1.38 -9.56 -6.33
CA PRO A 36 2.62 -9.13 -5.69
C PRO A 36 2.51 -7.69 -5.22
N GLU A 37 3.25 -7.37 -4.19
CA GLU A 37 3.32 -6.01 -3.67
C GLU A 37 4.04 -5.10 -4.67
N ARG A 38 3.45 -3.94 -4.94
CA ARG A 38 3.95 -2.95 -5.90
C ARG A 38 3.87 -1.56 -5.28
N ILE A 39 4.74 -0.68 -5.75
CA ILE A 39 4.66 0.73 -5.39
C ILE A 39 3.51 1.40 -6.17
N VAL A 40 2.67 2.14 -5.46
CA VAL A 40 1.52 2.83 -6.03
C VAL A 40 1.80 4.32 -6.19
N CYS A 41 2.26 4.97 -5.14
CA CYS A 41 2.54 6.42 -5.17
C CYS A 41 3.50 6.82 -4.06
N SER A 42 3.97 8.06 -4.14
CA SER A 42 4.77 8.68 -3.08
C SER A 42 3.91 8.94 -1.85
N ALA A 43 4.50 8.82 -0.68
CA ALA A 43 3.82 9.04 0.59
C ALA A 43 4.78 9.68 1.60
N CYS A 44 4.20 10.43 2.55
CA CYS A 44 4.92 10.90 3.72
C CYS A 44 4.13 10.52 4.97
N GLN A 45 4.83 10.08 6.00
CA GLN A 45 4.26 9.95 7.33
C GLN A 45 4.46 11.26 8.08
N VAL A 46 3.36 11.81 8.57
CA VAL A 46 3.34 13.04 9.34
C VAL A 46 2.99 12.68 10.78
N PHE A 47 3.88 12.98 11.69
CA PHE A 47 3.69 12.71 13.11
C PHE A 47 3.06 13.92 13.76
N VAL A 48 1.92 13.73 14.39
CA VAL A 48 1.11 14.79 14.97
C VAL A 48 0.87 14.52 16.46
N ASP A 49 1.14 15.52 17.29
CA ASP A 49 0.77 15.49 18.69
C ASP A 49 -0.54 16.26 18.90
N GLU A 50 -1.55 15.62 19.45
CA GLU A 50 -2.84 16.25 19.78
C GLU A 50 -2.76 17.24 20.95
N ARG A 51 -1.68 17.24 21.70
CA ARG A 51 -1.54 17.96 22.98
C ARG A 51 -0.58 19.15 22.92
N ASP A 52 -0.70 20.02 21.91
CA ASP A 52 0.10 21.26 21.80
C ASP A 52 1.62 21.08 21.71
N GLY A 53 2.11 20.03 21.07
CA GLY A 53 3.51 19.88 20.75
C GLY A 53 4.41 19.36 21.87
N THR A 54 3.85 18.84 22.95
CA THR A 54 4.61 18.19 24.02
C THR A 54 4.55 16.68 23.90
N LEU A 55 5.54 16.08 23.26
CA LEU A 55 5.75 14.63 23.22
C LEU A 55 6.23 14.12 24.57
N GLU A 56 5.46 14.25 25.64
CA GLU A 56 5.92 13.78 26.96
C GLU A 56 5.92 12.26 27.09
N ASN A 57 5.20 11.50 26.27
CA ASN A 57 5.11 10.05 26.40
C ASN A 57 5.17 9.28 25.05
N GLY A 58 5.58 9.91 23.96
CA GLY A 58 5.60 9.27 22.65
C GLY A 58 4.21 9.02 22.06
N ASP A 59 3.18 9.61 22.64
CA ASP A 59 1.82 9.53 22.13
C ASP A 59 1.61 10.54 21.01
N TYR A 60 1.80 10.08 19.79
CA TYR A 60 1.53 10.86 18.58
C TYR A 60 0.65 10.06 17.63
N ILE A 61 -0.09 10.79 16.82
CA ILE A 61 -0.89 10.22 15.74
C ILE A 61 -0.08 10.30 14.45
N ILE A 62 -0.07 9.23 13.70
CA ILE A 62 0.59 9.19 12.40
C ILE A 62 -0.48 9.38 11.33
N HIS A 63 -0.31 10.41 10.50
CA HIS A 63 -1.09 10.62 9.30
C HIS A 63 -0.22 10.35 8.08
N GLU A 64 -0.76 9.65 7.11
CA GLU A 64 -0.10 9.46 5.82
C GLU A 64 -0.71 10.43 4.81
N VAL A 65 0.14 11.09 4.05
CA VAL A 65 -0.25 11.95 2.93
C VAL A 65 0.37 11.40 1.65
N TYR A 66 -0.32 11.54 0.54
CA TYR A 66 0.02 10.88 -0.70
C TYR A 66 0.09 11.86 -1.86
N GLY A 67 0.94 11.55 -2.83
CA GLY A 67 1.06 12.30 -4.06
C GLY A 67 1.71 11.46 -5.15
N LEU A 68 1.68 11.93 -6.38
CA LEU A 68 2.41 11.30 -7.47
C LEU A 68 3.91 11.46 -7.26
N ARG A 69 4.31 12.63 -6.75
CA ARG A 69 5.66 12.93 -6.29
C ARG A 69 5.60 13.51 -4.89
N HIS A 70 6.71 13.40 -4.17
CA HIS A 70 6.81 14.03 -2.85
C HIS A 70 6.64 15.54 -2.97
N TYR A 71 5.80 16.08 -2.09
CA TYR A 71 5.45 17.50 -2.03
C TYR A 71 4.86 18.10 -3.30
N ASP A 72 4.17 17.29 -4.09
CA ASP A 72 3.38 17.79 -5.21
C ASP A 72 2.12 18.54 -4.71
N SER A 73 1.32 19.03 -5.65
CA SER A 73 0.12 19.80 -5.29
C SER A 73 -0.91 18.98 -4.52
N PHE A 74 -1.01 17.68 -4.78
CA PHE A 74 -1.93 16.78 -4.05
C PHE A 74 -1.47 16.57 -2.62
N MET A 75 -0.21 16.28 -2.43
CA MET A 75 0.38 16.08 -1.10
C MET A 75 0.34 17.38 -0.29
N ASN A 76 0.69 18.51 -0.89
CA ASN A 76 0.67 19.82 -0.21
C ASN A 76 -0.73 20.22 0.25
N LYS A 77 -1.78 19.89 -0.50
CA LYS A 77 -3.15 20.13 -0.05
C LYS A 77 -3.50 19.33 1.20
N GLN A 78 -3.09 18.07 1.24
CA GLN A 78 -3.31 17.22 2.41
C GLN A 78 -2.53 17.75 3.63
N ILE A 79 -1.30 18.19 3.43
CA ILE A 79 -0.47 18.79 4.47
C ILE A 79 -1.15 20.05 5.04
N LYS A 80 -1.65 20.93 4.17
CA LYS A 80 -2.36 22.14 4.61
C LYS A 80 -3.60 21.85 5.41
N GLU A 81 -4.35 20.80 5.07
CA GLU A 81 -5.50 20.37 5.85
C GLU A 81 -5.09 19.88 7.25
N LEU A 82 -3.99 19.12 7.34
CA LEU A 82 -3.45 18.70 8.63
C LEU A 82 -2.97 19.90 9.48
N GLU A 83 -2.34 20.89 8.86
CA GLU A 83 -1.91 22.11 9.54
C GLU A 83 -3.10 22.90 10.12
N LYS A 84 -4.26 22.88 9.46
CA LYS A 84 -5.49 23.49 9.98
C LYS A 84 -6.06 22.72 11.17
N MET A 85 -5.97 21.38 11.14
CA MET A 85 -6.48 20.52 12.21
C MET A 85 -5.58 20.53 13.44
N TYR A 86 -4.27 20.66 13.25
CA TYR A 86 -3.24 20.50 14.29
C TYR A 86 -2.27 21.68 14.27
N LYS A 87 -2.69 22.85 14.77
CA LYS A 87 -1.99 24.13 14.62
C LYS A 87 -0.52 24.16 15.06
N HIS A 88 -0.12 23.27 15.97
CA HIS A 88 1.23 23.27 16.53
C HIS A 88 1.89 21.90 16.56
N ALA A 89 1.33 20.93 15.88
CA ALA A 89 1.64 19.56 16.17
C ALA A 89 2.24 18.76 15.02
N LEU A 90 2.63 19.38 13.92
CA LEU A 90 3.38 18.72 12.85
C LEU A 90 4.83 18.64 13.29
N LEU A 91 5.21 17.47 13.80
CA LEU A 91 6.49 17.30 14.49
C LEU A 91 7.59 16.76 13.60
N ASP A 92 7.27 15.80 12.75
CA ASP A 92 8.28 15.12 11.96
C ASP A 92 7.68 14.58 10.67
N TRP A 93 8.56 14.30 9.71
CA TRP A 93 8.20 13.85 8.37
C TRP A 93 9.06 12.68 7.98
N GLU A 94 8.45 11.58 7.63
CA GLU A 94 9.17 10.48 7.01
C GLU A 94 8.69 10.29 5.58
N GLN A 95 9.60 10.33 4.62
CA GLN A 95 9.30 10.16 3.20
C GLN A 95 9.41 8.69 2.81
N GLY A 96 8.44 8.22 2.07
CA GLY A 96 8.41 6.86 1.57
C GLY A 96 7.39 6.69 0.46
N PHE A 97 6.78 5.53 0.43
CA PHE A 97 5.85 5.16 -0.63
C PHE A 97 4.71 4.33 -0.07
N LEU A 98 3.57 4.39 -0.75
CA LEU A 98 2.42 3.52 -0.49
C LEU A 98 2.46 2.34 -1.45
N THR A 99 2.21 1.15 -0.93
CA THR A 99 2.08 -0.05 -1.74
C THR A 99 0.61 -0.38 -2.02
N ASN A 100 0.37 -1.26 -3.00
CA ASN A 100 -0.98 -1.75 -3.32
C ASN A 100 -1.61 -2.59 -2.19
N LYS A 101 -0.83 -2.96 -1.18
CA LYS A 101 -1.33 -3.65 0.01
C LYS A 101 -1.67 -2.68 1.15
N GLY A 102 -1.63 -1.38 0.89
CA GLY A 102 -1.94 -0.34 1.87
C GLY A 102 -0.83 -0.12 2.90
N ARG A 103 0.41 -0.53 2.62
CA ARG A 103 1.53 -0.34 3.53
C ARG A 103 2.34 0.90 3.14
N PHE A 104 2.76 1.65 4.15
CA PHE A 104 3.82 2.64 3.98
C PHE A 104 5.17 1.90 4.05
N VAL A 105 6.03 2.18 3.10
CA VAL A 105 7.40 1.63 3.06
C VAL A 105 8.40 2.77 2.89
N GLY A 106 9.53 2.68 3.57
CA GLY A 106 10.62 3.63 3.41
C GLY A 106 11.29 3.48 2.04
N ARG A 107 12.20 4.39 1.73
CA ARG A 107 12.85 4.45 0.42
C ARG A 107 13.68 3.20 0.06
N GLU A 108 14.29 2.57 1.05
CA GLU A 108 15.10 1.35 0.82
C GLU A 108 14.22 0.14 0.50
N GLU A 109 13.21 -0.11 1.31
CA GLU A 109 12.25 -1.20 1.07
C GLU A 109 11.49 -0.97 -0.23
N ALA A 110 11.10 0.27 -0.49
CA ALA A 110 10.43 0.64 -1.73
C ALA A 110 11.28 0.33 -2.97
N MET A 111 12.58 0.56 -2.90
CA MET A 111 13.48 0.23 -4.01
C MET A 111 13.52 -1.28 -4.27
N LYS A 112 13.55 -2.09 -3.22
CA LYS A 112 13.50 -3.56 -3.36
C LYS A 112 12.22 -4.01 -4.05
N ILE A 113 11.08 -3.48 -3.61
CA ILE A 113 9.77 -3.80 -4.19
C ILE A 113 9.71 -3.36 -5.66
N ALA A 114 10.13 -2.13 -5.95
CA ALA A 114 10.09 -1.57 -7.30
C ALA A 114 10.98 -2.36 -8.27
N LYS A 115 12.17 -2.78 -7.85
CA LYS A 115 13.06 -3.60 -8.67
C LYS A 115 12.45 -4.97 -8.97
N GLU A 116 11.89 -5.64 -7.98
CA GLU A 116 11.23 -6.94 -8.15
C GLU A 116 10.07 -6.86 -9.14
N GLN A 117 9.37 -5.74 -9.19
CA GLN A 117 8.21 -5.54 -10.04
C GLN A 117 8.53 -4.81 -11.35
N ASN A 118 9.81 -4.60 -11.66
CA ASN A 118 10.25 -3.90 -12.87
C ASN A 118 9.64 -2.49 -13.02
N GLN A 119 9.47 -1.79 -11.91
CA GLN A 119 8.88 -0.46 -11.88
C GLN A 119 9.90 0.66 -12.06
N VAL A 120 11.18 0.37 -11.87
CA VAL A 120 12.24 1.38 -11.96
C VAL A 120 12.56 1.65 -13.42
N ILE A 121 12.32 2.86 -13.88
CA ILE A 121 12.57 3.28 -15.26
C ILE A 121 13.88 4.09 -15.41
N ARG A 122 14.38 4.63 -14.30
CA ARG A 122 15.66 5.34 -14.26
C ARG A 122 16.19 5.34 -12.82
N LEU A 123 17.47 5.63 -12.66
CA LEU A 123 18.07 5.84 -11.34
C LEU A 123 18.45 7.31 -11.21
N SER A 124 17.57 8.12 -10.61
CA SER A 124 17.78 9.56 -10.42
C SER A 124 18.73 9.85 -9.27
N GLY A 125 18.81 8.99 -8.27
CA GLY A 125 19.78 9.05 -7.18
C GLY A 125 21.11 8.42 -7.59
N SER A 126 21.92 9.12 -8.36
CA SER A 126 23.10 8.58 -9.03
C SER A 126 24.17 7.96 -8.11
N LEU A 127 24.17 8.28 -6.83
CA LEU A 127 25.17 7.77 -5.87
C LEU A 127 24.65 6.67 -4.98
N ASN A 128 23.34 6.39 -4.98
CA ASN A 128 22.75 5.38 -4.12
C ASN A 128 21.56 4.71 -4.79
N SER A 129 21.83 3.60 -5.48
CA SER A 129 20.82 2.80 -6.17
C SER A 129 19.89 2.01 -5.22
N ASP A 130 20.10 2.11 -3.91
CA ASP A 130 19.32 1.38 -2.91
C ASP A 130 18.16 2.20 -2.34
N ILE A 131 18.04 3.46 -2.73
CA ILE A 131 17.00 4.37 -2.27
C ILE A 131 16.12 4.78 -3.45
N LEU A 132 14.80 4.57 -3.32
CA LEU A 132 13.85 4.94 -4.36
C LEU A 132 13.47 6.42 -4.28
N PHE A 133 13.47 7.08 -5.42
CA PHE A 133 12.89 8.40 -5.61
C PHE A 133 11.68 8.29 -6.54
N SER A 134 10.72 9.18 -6.39
CA SER A 134 9.52 9.14 -7.24
C SER A 134 9.84 9.31 -8.73
N GLU A 135 10.92 10.02 -9.03
CA GLU A 135 11.43 10.22 -10.39
C GLU A 135 11.93 8.90 -11.02
N ASP A 136 12.24 7.90 -10.21
CA ASP A 136 12.68 6.59 -10.70
C ASP A 136 11.52 5.76 -11.29
N LEU A 137 10.29 6.11 -10.96
CA LEU A 137 9.08 5.36 -11.33
C LEU A 137 8.38 5.92 -12.57
N TYR A 138 8.41 7.23 -12.75
CA TYR A 138 7.70 7.91 -13.87
C TYR A 138 8.16 9.35 -14.07
#